data_9c55537a2b90dfe6ea89ac6fa659729e
#
_entry.id   9c55537a2b90dfe6ea89ac6fa659729e
#
_cell.length_a   1.000
_cell.length_b   1.000
_cell.length_c   1.000
_cell.angle_alpha   90.00
_cell.angle_beta   90.00
_cell.angle_gamma   90.00
#
_symmetry.space_group_name_H-M   'P 1'
#
loop_
_entity.id
_entity.type
_entity.pdbx_description
1 polymer ?
#
loop_
_entity_poly.entity_id
_entity_poly.type
_entity_poly.pdbx_seq_one_letter_code
_entity_poly.pdbx_strand_id
1 'polypeptide(L)'
;MHPNALLELSTELLHRVLQLQHPADGVVSDFFRQNRSLGIRERHSLAETTYTVLRQRLLLQHLAQSGKGEIERRLAILAWQGNEGFLRAALSESEQQWLAQVSAVDRTA
;
A
#
# COMPACT_ATOMS: atom_id res chain seq x y z
N MET A 1 13.30 10.05 -1.04
CA MET A 1 12.43 9.84 0.16
C MET A 1 12.77 8.51 0.81
N HIS A 2 12.77 8.47 2.12
CA HIS A 2 13.06 7.24 2.88
C HIS A 2 11.97 6.19 2.62
N PRO A 3 12.33 4.91 2.42
CA PRO A 3 11.35 3.86 2.13
C PRO A 3 10.20 3.76 3.13
N ASN A 4 10.50 3.81 4.42
CA ASN A 4 9.46 3.75 5.45
C ASN A 4 8.50 4.94 5.38
N ALA A 5 9.01 6.13 5.08
CA ALA A 5 8.17 7.32 4.93
C ALA A 5 7.20 7.17 3.76
N LEU A 6 7.66 6.62 2.64
CA LEU A 6 6.80 6.40 1.48
C LEU A 6 5.72 5.35 1.77
N LEU A 7 6.06 4.27 2.47
CA LEU A 7 5.10 3.25 2.86
C LEU A 7 4.05 3.82 3.84
N GLU A 8 4.47 4.68 4.77
CA GLU A 8 3.53 5.36 5.68
C GLU A 8 2.57 6.27 4.92
N LEU A 9 3.05 6.99 3.91
CA LEU A 9 2.20 7.82 3.06
C LEU A 9 1.19 6.98 2.27
N SER A 10 1.62 5.83 1.77
CA SER A 10 0.73 4.89 1.09
C SER A 10 -0.34 4.37 2.03
N THR A 11 0.02 4.04 3.25
CA THR A 11 -0.89 3.60 4.30
C THR A 11 -1.95 4.67 4.60
N GLU A 12 -1.52 5.92 4.75
CA GLU A 12 -2.44 7.03 5.00
C GLU A 12 -3.37 7.29 3.82
N LEU A 13 -2.84 7.26 2.60
CA LEU A 13 -3.66 7.43 1.40
C LEU A 13 -4.74 6.34 1.31
N LEU A 14 -4.38 5.08 1.56
CA LEU A 14 -5.33 3.98 1.61
C LEU A 14 -6.39 4.18 2.68
N HIS A 15 -5.99 4.64 3.87
CA HIS A 15 -6.94 4.93 4.94
C HIS A 15 -8.00 5.93 4.48
N ARG A 16 -7.60 7.00 3.81
CA ARG A 16 -8.52 8.02 3.29
C ARG A 16 -9.43 7.48 2.18
N VAL A 17 -8.86 6.73 1.23
CA VAL A 17 -9.60 6.17 0.10
C VAL A 17 -10.62 5.13 0.57
N LEU A 18 -10.24 4.27 1.50
CA LEU A 18 -11.09 3.18 1.98
C LEU A 18 -12.24 3.64 2.87
N GLN A 19 -12.27 4.89 3.29
CA GLN A 19 -13.43 5.45 3.99
C GLN A 19 -14.64 5.61 3.07
N LEU A 20 -14.43 5.60 1.74
CA LEU A 20 -15.49 5.61 0.73
C LEU A 20 -16.44 6.81 0.81
N GLN A 21 -15.98 7.92 1.37
CA GLN A 21 -16.77 9.15 1.48
C GLN A 21 -16.72 10.00 0.21
N HIS A 22 -15.65 9.83 -0.58
CA HIS A 22 -15.41 10.59 -1.80
C HIS A 22 -14.85 9.67 -2.88
N PRO A 23 -14.98 10.05 -4.17
CA PRO A 23 -14.34 9.27 -5.25
C PRO A 23 -12.84 9.17 -5.06
N ALA A 24 -12.29 7.99 -5.35
CA ALA A 24 -10.85 7.72 -5.16
C ALA A 24 -9.96 8.73 -5.89
N ASP A 25 -10.30 9.10 -7.12
CA ASP A 25 -9.53 10.06 -7.92
C ASP A 25 -9.39 11.41 -7.22
N GLY A 26 -10.48 11.89 -6.61
CA GLY A 26 -10.47 13.14 -5.86
C GLY A 26 -9.61 13.06 -4.62
N VAL A 27 -9.70 11.95 -3.89
CA VAL A 27 -8.90 11.73 -2.67
C VAL A 27 -7.41 11.67 -3.01
N VAL A 28 -7.04 10.95 -4.07
CA VAL A 28 -5.66 10.83 -4.54
C VAL A 28 -5.11 12.21 -4.97
N SER A 29 -5.89 12.97 -5.74
CA SER A 29 -5.49 14.30 -6.18
C SER A 29 -5.26 15.25 -5.02
N ASP A 30 -6.16 15.25 -4.04
CA ASP A 30 -6.04 16.10 -2.85
C ASP A 30 -4.83 15.70 -2.01
N PHE A 31 -4.59 14.41 -1.87
CA PHE A 31 -3.42 13.90 -1.14
C PHE A 31 -2.12 14.40 -1.78
N PHE A 32 -2.01 14.36 -3.11
CA PHE A 32 -0.83 14.84 -3.80
C PHE A 32 -0.64 16.35 -3.69
N ARG A 33 -1.74 17.12 -3.66
CA ARG A 33 -1.67 18.56 -3.41
C ARG A 33 -1.15 18.89 -2.01
N GLN A 34 -1.50 18.07 -1.02
CA GLN A 34 -1.04 18.24 0.36
C GLN A 34 0.41 17.78 0.55
N ASN A 35 0.92 16.93 -0.32
CA ASN A 35 2.24 16.32 -0.24
C ASN A 35 3.07 16.65 -1.47
N ARG A 36 3.32 17.94 -1.69
CA ARG A 36 4.00 18.46 -2.89
C ARG A 36 5.45 18.02 -3.04
N SER A 37 6.07 17.55 -1.96
CA SER A 37 7.45 17.06 -2.01
C SER A 37 7.58 15.72 -2.73
N LEU A 38 6.47 15.05 -3.02
CA LEU A 38 6.49 13.77 -3.73
C LEU A 38 6.89 13.98 -5.19
N GLY A 39 7.89 13.23 -5.66
CA GLY A 39 8.29 13.22 -7.05
C GLY A 39 7.33 12.40 -7.91
N ILE A 40 7.59 12.39 -9.21
CA ILE A 40 6.75 11.67 -10.18
C ILE A 40 6.70 10.18 -9.89
N ARG A 41 7.85 9.58 -9.56
CA ARG A 41 7.94 8.14 -9.28
C ARG A 41 7.17 7.76 -8.03
N GLU A 42 7.29 8.56 -6.97
CA GLU A 42 6.58 8.33 -5.71
C GLU A 42 5.08 8.44 -5.91
N ARG A 43 4.62 9.46 -6.64
CA ARG A 43 3.20 9.61 -6.96
C ARG A 43 2.67 8.44 -7.75
N HIS A 44 3.43 7.97 -8.74
CA HIS A 44 3.04 6.81 -9.53
C HIS A 44 2.91 5.55 -8.68
N SER A 45 3.91 5.27 -7.83
CA SER A 45 3.86 4.10 -6.93
C SER A 45 2.67 4.17 -5.97
N LEU A 46 2.41 5.34 -5.37
CA LEU A 46 1.28 5.52 -4.46
C LEU A 46 -0.06 5.33 -5.16
N ALA A 47 -0.22 5.92 -6.34
CA ALA A 47 -1.45 5.81 -7.11
C ALA A 47 -1.71 4.38 -7.55
N GLU A 48 -0.71 3.72 -8.13
CA GLU A 48 -0.83 2.34 -8.61
C GLU A 48 -1.10 1.37 -7.46
N THR A 49 -0.44 1.54 -6.32
CA THR A 49 -0.68 0.73 -5.13
C THR A 49 -2.13 0.89 -4.66
N THR A 50 -2.61 2.13 -4.60
CA THR A 50 -3.98 2.42 -4.18
C THR A 50 -5.00 1.77 -5.11
N TYR A 51 -4.84 1.94 -6.42
CA TYR A 51 -5.77 1.36 -7.38
C TYR A 51 -5.70 -0.16 -7.43
N THR A 52 -4.54 -0.74 -7.19
CA THR A 52 -4.39 -2.20 -7.06
C THR A 52 -5.19 -2.72 -5.87
N VAL A 53 -5.13 -2.04 -4.72
CA VAL A 53 -5.94 -2.42 -3.56
C VAL A 53 -7.42 -2.38 -3.91
N LEU A 54 -7.86 -1.33 -4.59
CA LEU A 54 -9.28 -1.19 -4.95
C LEU A 54 -9.75 -2.29 -5.91
N ARG A 55 -8.92 -2.65 -6.88
CA ARG A 55 -9.25 -3.70 -7.85
C ARG A 55 -9.29 -5.10 -7.25
N GLN A 56 -8.43 -5.37 -6.25
CA GLN A 56 -8.26 -6.69 -5.65
C GLN A 56 -8.66 -6.71 -4.17
N ARG A 57 -9.56 -5.83 -3.79
CA ARG A 57 -9.87 -5.55 -2.39
C ARG A 57 -10.22 -6.79 -1.57
N LEU A 58 -11.09 -7.64 -2.07
CA LEU A 58 -11.53 -8.83 -1.32
C LEU A 58 -10.38 -9.81 -1.11
N LEU A 59 -9.59 -10.07 -2.15
CA LEU A 59 -8.45 -10.97 -2.05
C LEU A 59 -7.40 -10.42 -1.08
N LEU A 60 -7.04 -9.15 -1.22
CA LEU A 60 -6.00 -8.53 -0.40
C LEU A 60 -6.43 -8.43 1.06
N GLN A 61 -7.69 -8.12 1.34
CA GLN A 61 -8.21 -8.10 2.71
C GLN A 61 -8.16 -9.49 3.34
N HIS A 62 -8.49 -10.53 2.57
CA HIS A 62 -8.38 -11.90 3.06
C HIS A 62 -6.95 -12.26 3.44
N LEU A 63 -5.99 -11.96 2.56
CA LEU A 63 -4.58 -12.22 2.82
C LEU A 63 -4.05 -11.40 4.00
N ALA A 64 -4.50 -10.15 4.13
CA ALA A 64 -4.05 -9.24 5.17
C ALA A 64 -4.50 -9.64 6.57
N GLN A 65 -5.54 -10.48 6.70
CA GLN A 65 -6.04 -10.93 8.01
C GLN A 65 -5.00 -11.72 8.81
N SER A 66 -4.05 -12.34 8.14
CA SER A 66 -3.01 -13.15 8.80
C SER A 66 -1.92 -12.30 9.48
N GLY A 67 -1.85 -11.00 9.17
CA GLY A 67 -0.80 -10.12 9.70
C GLY A 67 -1.20 -9.43 10.99
N LYS A 68 -0.27 -8.63 11.52
CA LYS A 68 -0.47 -7.81 12.73
C LYS A 68 -0.31 -6.35 12.37
N GLY A 69 -0.88 -5.47 13.18
CA GLY A 69 -0.78 -4.04 13.01
C GLY A 69 -1.91 -3.48 12.14
N GLU A 70 -1.69 -2.33 11.58
CA GLU A 70 -2.68 -1.59 10.82
C GLU A 70 -3.02 -2.29 9.49
N ILE A 71 -4.32 -2.48 9.23
CA ILE A 71 -4.76 -3.22 8.03
C ILE A 71 -4.34 -2.48 6.75
N GLU A 72 -4.41 -1.16 6.72
CA GLU A 72 -4.04 -0.36 5.56
C GLU A 72 -2.56 -0.52 5.21
N ARG A 73 -1.70 -0.63 6.22
CA ARG A 73 -0.27 -0.89 6.00
C ARG A 73 -0.06 -2.26 5.37
N ARG A 74 -0.76 -3.28 5.83
CA ARG A 74 -0.69 -4.63 5.25
C ARG A 74 -1.20 -4.65 3.82
N LEU A 75 -2.28 -3.94 3.54
CA LEU A 75 -2.79 -3.81 2.18
C LEU A 75 -1.78 -3.11 1.26
N ALA A 76 -1.14 -2.05 1.73
CA ALA A 76 -0.12 -1.35 0.96
C ALA A 76 1.08 -2.26 0.65
N ILE A 77 1.51 -3.07 1.61
CA ILE A 77 2.61 -4.02 1.42
C ILE A 77 2.25 -5.05 0.35
N LEU A 78 1.07 -5.64 0.44
CA LEU A 78 0.62 -6.69 -0.49
C LEU A 78 0.41 -6.17 -1.90
N ALA A 79 -0.06 -4.96 -2.04
CA ALA A 79 -0.39 -4.36 -3.33
C ALA A 79 0.72 -3.48 -3.90
N TRP A 80 1.87 -3.40 -3.22
CA TRP A 80 2.94 -2.46 -3.57
C TRP A 80 3.30 -2.52 -5.05
N GLN A 81 3.28 -1.36 -5.69
CA GLN A 81 3.65 -1.20 -7.11
C GLN A 81 4.87 -0.29 -7.20
N GLY A 82 6.04 -0.90 -7.17
CA GLY A 82 7.29 -0.17 -7.19
C GLY A 82 8.47 -1.13 -7.01
N ASN A 83 9.61 -0.60 -6.63
CA ASN A 83 10.83 -1.39 -6.45
C ASN A 83 10.71 -2.26 -5.20
N GLU A 84 10.89 -3.57 -5.35
CA GLU A 84 10.83 -4.53 -4.23
C GLU A 84 11.92 -4.31 -3.20
N GLY A 85 13.12 -3.96 -3.63
CA GLY A 85 14.21 -3.64 -2.71
C GLY A 85 13.90 -2.44 -1.83
N PHE A 86 13.24 -1.45 -2.41
CA PHE A 86 12.77 -0.27 -1.69
C PHE A 86 11.72 -0.66 -0.65
N LEU A 87 10.77 -1.51 -1.02
CA LEU A 87 9.76 -2.02 -0.10
C LEU A 87 10.40 -2.78 1.07
N ARG A 88 11.33 -3.71 0.78
CA ARG A 88 12.01 -4.49 1.81
C ARG A 88 12.76 -3.62 2.80
N ALA A 89 13.36 -2.54 2.34
CA ALA A 89 14.06 -1.59 3.21
C ALA A 89 13.09 -0.88 4.17
N ALA A 90 11.82 -0.77 3.81
CA ALA A 90 10.79 -0.16 4.65
C ALA A 90 10.20 -1.12 5.69
N LEU A 91 10.35 -2.43 5.49
CA LEU A 91 9.69 -3.44 6.33
C LEU A 91 10.53 -3.82 7.54
N SER A 92 9.87 -4.05 8.67
CA SER A 92 10.50 -4.71 9.82
C SER A 92 10.76 -6.19 9.48
N GLU A 93 11.57 -6.85 10.29
CA GLU A 93 11.86 -8.27 10.11
C GLU A 93 10.60 -9.12 10.17
N SER A 94 9.70 -8.85 11.10
CA SER A 94 8.43 -9.58 11.21
C SER A 94 7.54 -9.35 9.99
N GLU A 95 7.53 -8.14 9.43
CA GLU A 95 6.78 -7.84 8.22
C GLU A 95 7.35 -8.58 7.00
N GLN A 96 8.68 -8.67 6.89
CA GLN A 96 9.32 -9.42 5.81
C GLN A 96 8.99 -10.91 5.89
N GLN A 97 9.00 -11.50 7.08
CA GLN A 97 8.62 -12.89 7.30
C GLN A 97 7.15 -13.13 6.94
N TRP A 98 6.27 -12.23 7.38
CA TRP A 98 4.85 -12.32 7.06
C TRP A 98 4.61 -12.24 5.55
N LEU A 99 5.26 -11.30 4.87
CA LEU A 99 5.12 -11.14 3.42
C LEU A 99 5.58 -12.41 2.68
N ALA A 100 6.68 -13.02 3.11
CA ALA A 100 7.17 -14.26 2.53
C ALA A 100 6.15 -15.40 2.69
N GLN A 101 5.51 -15.50 3.86
CA GLN A 101 4.48 -16.51 4.11
C GLN A 101 3.26 -16.30 3.22
N VAL A 102 2.79 -15.07 3.13
CA VAL A 102 1.61 -14.74 2.32
C VAL A 102 1.90 -14.92 0.83
N SER A 103 3.10 -14.59 0.38
CA SER A 103 3.51 -14.76 -1.01
C SER A 103 3.56 -16.23 -1.45
N ALA A 104 3.69 -17.16 -0.52
CA ALA A 104 3.62 -18.58 -0.80
C ALA A 104 2.19 -19.07 -1.06
N VAL A 105 1.18 -18.30 -0.71
CA VAL A 105 -0.22 -18.61 -0.98
C VAL A 105 -0.52 -18.33 -2.45
N ASP A 106 -1.20 -19.25 -3.11
CA ASP A 106 -1.57 -19.09 -4.53
C ASP A 106 -2.66 -18.03 -4.65
N ARG A 107 -2.32 -16.89 -5.26
CA ARG A 107 -3.24 -15.77 -5.47
C ARG A 107 -4.11 -15.92 -6.72
N THR A 108 -3.79 -16.89 -7.57
CA THR A 108 -4.51 -17.11 -8.83
C THR A 108 -5.66 -18.11 -8.70
N ALA A 109 -5.73 -18.78 -7.59
CA ALA A 109 -6.75 -19.78 -7.31
C ALA A 109 -8.14 -19.15 -7.09
#